data_29f800047f4d96bc705ec9e95d0a6b50
#
_entry.id   29f800047f4d96bc705ec9e95d0a6b50
#
_cell.length_a   1.000
_cell.length_b   1.000
_cell.length_c   1.000
_cell.angle_alpha   90.00
_cell.angle_beta   90.00
_cell.angle_gamma   90.00
#
_symmetry.space_group_name_H-M   'P 1'
#
loop_
_entity.id
_entity.type
_entity.pdbx_description
1 polymer ?
#
loop_
_entity_poly.entity_id
_entity_poly.type
_entity_poly.pdbx_seq_one_letter_code
_entity_poly.pdbx_strand_id
1 'polypeptide(L)'
;VRGSIGITQALAAPESPYELMRRADIALYVAKDSGRDGFKVYEAAMSSRMEHRLSTVSDLAGAMERGELEVVYQCIVDLETMKIAGCEALLRWHHPRYGLIPPAEFIPAAKESGLIVPIGLWVLQQACRDALQWPGDITLAVNVSAVQIGSPSIVESILEAVRDTGMPPARVELEITESAISRDDQAARGVLQRLRGHGFQLAIDDFGTGYSSMAQLRELPFDTLKLDRSFVTGLGGERSSA
;
A
#
# COMPACT_ATOMS: atom_id res chain seq x y z
N VAL A 1 -4.75 29.10 -4.50
CA VAL A 1 -4.98 28.45 -3.17
C VAL A 1 -6.06 27.39 -3.38
N ARG A 2 -5.76 26.15 -3.05
CA ARG A 2 -6.70 25.03 -3.13
C ARG A 2 -7.14 24.70 -1.71
N GLY A 3 -8.42 24.38 -1.50
CA GLY A 3 -8.97 24.10 -0.18
C GLY A 3 -10.01 22.99 -0.19
N SER A 4 -10.12 22.26 0.94
CA SER A 4 -11.19 21.28 1.15
C SER A 4 -12.20 21.85 2.14
N ILE A 5 -13.50 21.57 1.92
CA ILE A 5 -14.59 22.09 2.70
C ILE A 5 -15.50 20.94 3.15
N GLY A 6 -15.80 20.88 4.46
CA GLY A 6 -16.83 20.02 5.00
C GLY A 6 -18.10 20.85 5.27
N ILE A 7 -19.24 20.35 4.84
CA ILE A 7 -20.54 21.02 4.97
C ILE A 7 -21.44 20.13 5.81
N THR A 8 -22.15 20.73 6.77
CA THR A 8 -23.27 20.09 7.46
C THR A 8 -24.50 20.99 7.44
N GLN A 9 -25.67 20.40 7.55
CA GLN A 9 -26.93 21.11 7.63
C GLN A 9 -27.59 20.80 8.97
N ALA A 10 -28.02 21.85 9.67
CA ALA A 10 -28.87 21.70 10.85
C ALA A 10 -30.24 21.15 10.45
N LEU A 11 -30.67 20.07 11.07
CA LEU A 11 -31.98 19.52 10.95
C LEU A 11 -32.93 20.30 11.88
N ALA A 12 -34.27 20.22 11.65
CA ALA A 12 -35.26 21.04 12.32
C ALA A 12 -35.38 20.91 13.86
N ALA A 13 -34.65 20.00 14.49
CA ALA A 13 -34.54 19.84 15.94
C ALA A 13 -33.36 20.65 16.48
N PRO A 14 -33.39 21.13 17.76
CA PRO A 14 -32.26 21.82 18.36
C PRO A 14 -31.08 20.89 18.50
N GLU A 15 -30.15 20.97 17.55
CA GLU A 15 -28.86 20.26 17.59
C GLU A 15 -27.81 21.11 18.33
N SER A 16 -26.94 20.45 19.07
CA SER A 16 -25.87 21.17 19.75
C SER A 16 -24.87 21.72 18.72
N PRO A 17 -24.32 22.92 18.91
CA PRO A 17 -23.27 23.46 18.03
C PRO A 17 -22.05 22.52 17.93
N TYR A 18 -21.73 21.79 18.99
CA TYR A 18 -20.68 20.80 19.01
C TYR A 18 -20.93 19.66 18.02
N GLU A 19 -22.17 19.15 17.94
CA GLU A 19 -22.52 18.07 17.02
C GLU A 19 -22.47 18.52 15.55
N LEU A 20 -22.91 19.74 15.27
CA LEU A 20 -22.81 20.35 13.95
C LEU A 20 -21.32 20.50 13.53
N MET A 21 -20.47 20.99 14.42
CA MET A 21 -19.04 21.09 14.18
C MET A 21 -18.42 19.71 13.93
N ARG A 22 -18.73 18.72 14.76
CA ARG A 22 -18.25 17.32 14.59
C ARG A 22 -18.61 16.75 13.20
N ARG A 23 -19.85 16.95 12.74
CA ARG A 23 -20.31 16.50 11.42
C ARG A 23 -19.61 17.24 10.28
N ALA A 24 -19.40 18.55 10.42
CA ALA A 24 -18.65 19.32 9.45
C ALA A 24 -17.20 18.86 9.34
N ASP A 25 -16.56 18.55 10.47
CA ASP A 25 -15.20 18.03 10.51
C ASP A 25 -15.09 16.64 9.87
N ILE A 26 -16.06 15.76 10.10
CA ILE A 26 -16.13 14.45 9.42
C ILE A 26 -16.24 14.63 7.91
N ALA A 27 -17.13 15.51 7.44
CA ALA A 27 -17.27 15.79 6.03
C ALA A 27 -16.02 16.44 5.42
N LEU A 28 -15.32 17.31 6.16
CA LEU A 28 -14.05 17.91 5.77
C LEU A 28 -12.96 16.84 5.63
N TYR A 29 -12.91 15.90 6.58
CA TYR A 29 -11.99 14.78 6.51
C TYR A 29 -12.20 13.95 5.25
N VAL A 30 -13.46 13.56 4.96
CA VAL A 30 -13.83 12.83 3.74
C VAL A 30 -13.48 13.61 2.47
N ALA A 31 -13.64 14.94 2.46
CA ALA A 31 -13.24 15.78 1.33
C ALA A 31 -11.72 15.76 1.10
N LYS A 32 -10.93 15.75 2.18
CA LYS A 32 -9.46 15.64 2.09
C LYS A 32 -9.02 14.26 1.60
N ASP A 33 -9.68 13.21 2.06
CA ASP A 33 -9.39 11.81 1.69
C ASP A 33 -9.78 11.51 0.23
N SER A 34 -10.86 12.14 -0.27
CA SER A 34 -11.34 12.01 -1.67
C SER A 34 -10.51 12.78 -2.73
N GLY A 35 -9.25 13.16 -2.43
CA GLY A 35 -8.36 13.83 -3.39
C GLY A 35 -8.17 15.32 -3.16
N ARG A 36 -8.68 15.88 -2.06
CA ARG A 36 -8.60 17.31 -1.70
C ARG A 36 -9.28 18.22 -2.75
N ASP A 37 -9.17 19.54 -2.57
CA ASP A 37 -9.63 20.58 -3.53
C ASP A 37 -11.11 20.44 -3.94
N GLY A 38 -11.98 20.20 -2.95
CA GLY A 38 -13.42 20.04 -3.15
C GLY A 38 -14.21 20.14 -1.86
N PHE A 39 -15.49 19.85 -1.93
CA PHE A 39 -16.34 19.83 -0.75
C PHE A 39 -17.08 18.49 -0.60
N LYS A 40 -17.45 18.17 0.63
CA LYS A 40 -18.40 17.09 0.95
C LYS A 40 -19.48 17.60 1.88
N VAL A 41 -20.70 17.17 1.62
CA VAL A 41 -21.84 17.39 2.53
C VAL A 41 -21.90 16.17 3.44
N TYR A 42 -22.08 16.42 4.75
CA TYR A 42 -22.19 15.34 5.72
C TYR A 42 -23.35 14.40 5.43
N GLU A 43 -23.08 13.13 5.48
CA GLU A 43 -24.05 12.03 5.45
C GLU A 43 -23.81 11.13 6.67
N ALA A 44 -24.86 10.56 7.27
CA ALA A 44 -24.74 9.69 8.44
C ALA A 44 -23.77 8.50 8.22
N ALA A 45 -23.73 7.97 7.00
CA ALA A 45 -22.78 6.93 6.60
C ALA A 45 -21.32 7.33 6.78
N MET A 46 -20.99 8.63 6.75
CA MET A 46 -19.62 9.11 6.99
C MET A 46 -19.19 8.92 8.43
N SER A 47 -20.08 9.15 9.40
CA SER A 47 -19.81 8.87 10.82
C SER A 47 -19.53 7.39 11.05
N SER A 48 -20.37 6.52 10.51
CA SER A 48 -20.19 5.07 10.66
C SER A 48 -18.86 4.59 10.05
N ARG A 49 -18.48 5.12 8.89
CA ARG A 49 -17.19 4.84 8.26
C ARG A 49 -16.02 5.32 9.10
N MET A 50 -16.14 6.51 9.71
CA MET A 50 -15.09 7.06 10.57
C MET A 50 -14.92 6.23 11.86
N GLU A 51 -16.04 5.87 12.51
CA GLU A 51 -16.03 4.98 13.68
C GLU A 51 -15.43 3.61 13.36
N HIS A 52 -15.84 3.03 12.23
CA HIS A 52 -15.28 1.77 11.75
C HIS A 52 -13.76 1.87 11.50
N ARG A 53 -13.30 2.97 10.87
CA ARG A 53 -11.88 3.22 10.61
C ARG A 53 -11.06 3.37 11.91
N LEU A 54 -11.60 4.08 12.90
CA LEU A 54 -10.94 4.22 14.20
C LEU A 54 -10.86 2.88 14.94
N SER A 55 -11.92 2.08 14.90
CA SER A 55 -11.88 0.74 15.47
C SER A 55 -10.89 -0.16 14.73
N THR A 56 -10.85 -0.07 13.40
CA THR A 56 -9.89 -0.80 12.56
C THR A 56 -8.44 -0.51 12.95
N VAL A 57 -8.07 0.76 13.17
CA VAL A 57 -6.72 1.13 13.62
C VAL A 57 -6.41 0.56 15.00
N SER A 58 -7.36 0.68 15.95
CA SER A 58 -7.19 0.15 17.30
C SER A 58 -7.04 -1.36 17.31
N ASP A 59 -7.84 -2.08 16.52
CA ASP A 59 -7.81 -3.53 16.43
C ASP A 59 -6.55 -4.01 15.70
N LEU A 60 -6.12 -3.30 14.64
CA LEU A 60 -4.93 -3.61 13.87
C LEU A 60 -3.63 -3.47 14.70
N ALA A 61 -3.59 -2.51 15.63
CA ALA A 61 -2.41 -2.26 16.47
C ALA A 61 -1.96 -3.52 17.24
N GLY A 62 -2.90 -4.39 17.64
CA GLY A 62 -2.57 -5.65 18.33
C GLY A 62 -2.68 -6.89 17.46
N ALA A 63 -3.05 -6.77 16.19
CA ALA A 63 -3.36 -7.91 15.32
C ALA A 63 -2.14 -8.83 15.07
N MET A 64 -0.92 -8.27 15.00
CA MET A 64 0.31 -9.07 14.88
C MET A 64 0.52 -9.96 16.11
N GLU A 65 0.41 -9.39 17.32
CA GLU A 65 0.63 -10.11 18.58
C GLU A 65 -0.44 -11.19 18.81
N ARG A 66 -1.66 -10.94 18.35
CA ARG A 66 -2.77 -11.89 18.45
C ARG A 66 -2.76 -12.97 17.36
N GLY A 67 -1.81 -12.90 16.39
CA GLY A 67 -1.73 -13.86 15.29
C GLY A 67 -2.89 -13.77 14.30
N GLU A 68 -3.47 -12.60 14.12
CA GLU A 68 -4.60 -12.34 13.22
C GLU A 68 -4.15 -12.02 11.77
N LEU A 69 -2.85 -11.74 11.59
CA LEU A 69 -2.28 -11.46 10.28
C LEU A 69 -1.69 -12.72 9.66
N GLU A 70 -1.95 -12.89 8.37
CA GLU A 70 -1.47 -14.00 7.56
C GLU A 70 -0.84 -13.45 6.27
N VAL A 71 0.23 -14.11 5.79
CA VAL A 71 0.80 -13.84 4.47
C VAL A 71 0.39 -14.97 3.54
N VAL A 72 -0.26 -14.61 2.43
CA VAL A 72 -0.57 -15.54 1.33
C VAL A 72 0.22 -15.16 0.10
N TYR A 73 0.38 -16.07 -0.85
CA TYR A 73 1.27 -15.89 -1.99
C TYR A 73 0.52 -16.04 -3.31
N GLN A 74 0.72 -15.06 -4.21
CA GLN A 74 0.25 -15.12 -5.57
C GLN A 74 1.42 -15.39 -6.51
N CYS A 75 1.33 -16.50 -7.27
CA CYS A 75 2.41 -16.88 -8.19
C CYS A 75 2.51 -15.90 -9.37
N ILE A 76 3.74 -15.58 -9.73
CA ILE A 76 4.13 -14.87 -10.95
C ILE A 76 4.69 -15.90 -11.92
N VAL A 77 4.13 -15.95 -13.13
CA VAL A 77 4.47 -16.95 -14.14
C VAL A 77 5.26 -16.30 -15.26
N ASP A 78 6.38 -16.88 -15.61
CA ASP A 78 7.12 -16.54 -16.80
C ASP A 78 6.38 -17.03 -18.05
N LEU A 79 6.01 -16.12 -18.95
CA LEU A 79 5.16 -16.42 -20.10
C LEU A 79 5.85 -17.20 -21.22
N GLU A 80 7.18 -17.20 -21.28
CA GLU A 80 7.93 -17.97 -22.28
C GLU A 80 8.08 -19.44 -21.86
N THR A 81 8.38 -19.64 -20.59
CA THR A 81 8.64 -20.98 -20.04
C THR A 81 7.41 -21.62 -19.40
N MET A 82 6.38 -20.83 -19.09
CA MET A 82 5.19 -21.22 -18.33
C MET A 82 5.51 -21.79 -16.94
N LYS A 83 6.63 -21.38 -16.36
CA LYS A 83 7.06 -21.77 -15.01
C LYS A 83 6.82 -20.64 -14.04
N ILE A 84 6.74 -20.97 -12.74
CA ILE A 84 6.70 -19.99 -11.67
C ILE A 84 8.08 -19.32 -11.58
N ALA A 85 8.13 -18.02 -11.83
CA ALA A 85 9.32 -17.18 -11.71
C ALA A 85 9.42 -16.48 -10.37
N GLY A 86 8.28 -16.17 -9.73
CA GLY A 86 8.21 -15.50 -8.46
C GLY A 86 6.88 -15.71 -7.75
N CYS A 87 6.80 -15.20 -6.54
CA CYS A 87 5.54 -15.12 -5.79
C CYS A 87 5.46 -13.77 -5.06
N GLU A 88 4.32 -13.10 -5.19
CA GLU A 88 4.01 -11.88 -4.47
C GLU A 88 3.40 -12.20 -3.10
N ALA A 89 3.96 -11.62 -2.04
CA ALA A 89 3.46 -11.72 -0.69
C ALA A 89 2.31 -10.74 -0.46
N LEU A 90 1.17 -11.25 -0.10
CA LEU A 90 -0.06 -10.51 0.09
C LEU A 90 -0.58 -10.67 1.51
N LEU A 91 -0.72 -9.56 2.22
CA LEU A 91 -1.21 -9.55 3.60
C LEU A 91 -2.72 -9.83 3.66
N ARG A 92 -3.12 -10.65 4.63
CA ARG A 92 -4.52 -10.93 4.99
C ARG A 92 -4.72 -10.67 6.47
N TRP A 93 -5.89 -10.20 6.85
CA TRP A 93 -6.26 -9.97 8.24
C TRP A 93 -7.52 -10.73 8.60
N HIS A 94 -7.36 -11.72 9.47
CA HIS A 94 -8.44 -12.56 10.02
C HIS A 94 -8.91 -11.98 11.34
N HIS A 95 -9.85 -11.03 11.26
CA HIS A 95 -10.37 -10.39 12.46
C HIS A 95 -11.34 -11.31 13.21
N PRO A 96 -11.22 -11.48 14.55
CA PRO A 96 -12.01 -12.47 15.30
C PRO A 96 -13.52 -12.22 15.26
N ARG A 97 -13.93 -10.95 15.07
CA ARG A 97 -15.35 -10.56 15.03
C ARG A 97 -15.89 -10.40 13.61
N TYR A 98 -15.07 -9.90 12.68
CA TYR A 98 -15.52 -9.50 11.33
C TYR A 98 -15.07 -10.48 10.24
N GLY A 99 -14.31 -11.52 10.60
CA GLY A 99 -13.76 -12.47 9.64
C GLY A 99 -12.63 -11.85 8.81
N LEU A 100 -12.52 -12.22 7.55
CA LEU A 100 -11.48 -11.72 6.66
C LEU A 100 -11.76 -10.26 6.26
N ILE A 101 -10.92 -9.33 6.73
CA ILE A 101 -10.96 -7.91 6.34
C ILE A 101 -10.10 -7.72 5.08
N PRO A 102 -10.66 -7.14 4.00
CA PRO A 102 -9.92 -6.95 2.75
C PRO A 102 -8.78 -5.91 2.92
N PRO A 103 -7.61 -6.10 2.25
CA PRO A 103 -6.50 -5.15 2.29
C PRO A 103 -6.88 -3.71 1.94
N ALA A 104 -7.78 -3.52 0.97
CA ALA A 104 -8.27 -2.21 0.58
C ALA A 104 -8.94 -1.42 1.72
N GLU A 105 -9.39 -2.10 2.77
CA GLU A 105 -10.05 -1.49 3.92
C GLU A 105 -9.06 -1.14 5.03
N PHE A 106 -8.08 -2.00 5.36
CA PHE A 106 -7.19 -1.76 6.49
C PHE A 106 -5.82 -1.18 6.11
N ILE A 107 -5.31 -1.40 4.90
CA ILE A 107 -4.01 -0.84 4.46
C ILE A 107 -4.00 0.70 4.48
N PRO A 108 -5.05 1.42 4.02
CA PRO A 108 -5.10 2.88 4.17
C PRO A 108 -5.03 3.33 5.64
N ALA A 109 -5.76 2.66 6.53
CA ALA A 109 -5.73 2.95 7.97
C ALA A 109 -4.35 2.66 8.59
N ALA A 110 -3.69 1.57 8.17
CA ALA A 110 -2.32 1.25 8.57
C ALA A 110 -1.30 2.31 8.11
N LYS A 111 -1.45 2.82 6.87
CA LYS A 111 -0.59 3.89 6.34
C LYS A 111 -0.73 5.18 7.12
N GLU A 112 -1.94 5.62 7.42
CA GLU A 112 -2.21 6.86 8.15
C GLU A 112 -1.79 6.81 9.62
N SER A 113 -1.98 5.66 10.27
CA SER A 113 -1.56 5.46 11.67
C SER A 113 -0.07 5.17 11.83
N GLY A 114 0.66 4.94 10.73
CA GLY A 114 2.06 4.52 10.77
C GLY A 114 2.26 3.03 11.07
N LEU A 115 1.21 2.28 11.37
CA LEU A 115 1.27 0.83 11.63
C LEU A 115 1.79 0.03 10.42
N ILE A 116 1.69 0.61 9.22
CA ILE A 116 2.22 -0.03 7.99
C ILE A 116 3.73 -0.30 8.07
N VAL A 117 4.48 0.46 8.89
CA VAL A 117 5.93 0.27 9.03
C VAL A 117 6.24 -1.03 9.77
N PRO A 118 5.80 -1.25 11.02
CA PRO A 118 6.06 -2.51 11.71
C PRO A 118 5.38 -3.71 11.05
N ILE A 119 4.16 -3.54 10.52
CA ILE A 119 3.45 -4.61 9.79
C ILE A 119 4.23 -5.02 8.53
N GLY A 120 4.71 -4.06 7.74
CA GLY A 120 5.45 -4.36 6.51
C GLY A 120 6.79 -5.06 6.77
N LEU A 121 7.48 -4.71 7.85
CA LEU A 121 8.70 -5.43 8.27
C LEU A 121 8.39 -6.85 8.72
N TRP A 122 7.30 -7.07 9.45
CA TRP A 122 6.83 -8.39 9.85
C TRP A 122 6.47 -9.24 8.61
N VAL A 123 5.74 -8.66 7.65
CA VAL A 123 5.41 -9.32 6.37
C VAL A 123 6.69 -9.75 5.66
N LEU A 124 7.66 -8.84 5.52
CA LEU A 124 8.94 -9.13 4.88
C LEU A 124 9.67 -10.29 5.56
N GLN A 125 9.78 -10.27 6.89
CA GLN A 125 10.42 -11.35 7.64
C GLN A 125 9.69 -12.68 7.48
N GLN A 126 8.36 -12.68 7.59
CA GLN A 126 7.57 -13.90 7.43
C GLN A 126 7.68 -14.46 6.02
N ALA A 127 7.52 -13.60 5.01
CA ALA A 127 7.64 -14.00 3.61
C ALA A 127 9.05 -14.53 3.26
N CYS A 128 10.11 -13.93 3.80
CA CYS A 128 11.47 -14.45 3.62
C CYS A 128 11.64 -15.83 4.23
N ARG A 129 11.12 -16.09 5.44
CA ARG A 129 11.16 -17.43 6.07
C ARG A 129 10.45 -18.48 5.23
N ASP A 130 9.28 -18.14 4.70
CA ASP A 130 8.49 -19.05 3.87
C ASP A 130 9.19 -19.30 2.53
N ALA A 131 9.73 -18.25 1.90
CA ALA A 131 10.42 -18.32 0.61
C ALA A 131 11.74 -19.11 0.65
N LEU A 132 12.36 -19.27 1.81
CA LEU A 132 13.51 -20.15 1.97
C LEU A 132 13.20 -21.64 1.74
N GLN A 133 11.92 -22.01 1.85
CA GLN A 133 11.43 -23.36 1.57
C GLN A 133 11.13 -23.59 0.08
N TRP A 134 11.13 -22.54 -0.74
CA TRP A 134 10.86 -22.64 -2.17
C TRP A 134 12.12 -23.02 -2.96
N PRO A 135 11.99 -23.54 -4.18
CA PRO A 135 13.11 -23.71 -5.08
C PRO A 135 13.95 -22.43 -5.22
N GLY A 136 15.26 -22.55 -5.29
CA GLY A 136 16.19 -21.44 -5.13
C GLY A 136 16.14 -20.33 -6.20
N ASP A 137 15.46 -20.55 -7.29
CA ASP A 137 15.29 -19.64 -8.43
C ASP A 137 13.98 -18.82 -8.39
N ILE A 138 13.09 -19.09 -7.41
CA ILE A 138 11.83 -18.34 -7.25
C ILE A 138 12.10 -17.04 -6.49
N THR A 139 11.72 -15.90 -7.10
CA THR A 139 11.81 -14.57 -6.51
C THR A 139 10.64 -14.31 -5.56
N LEU A 140 10.90 -13.66 -4.44
CA LEU A 140 9.89 -13.16 -3.51
C LEU A 140 9.63 -11.68 -3.77
N ALA A 141 8.42 -11.32 -4.16
CA ALA A 141 7.99 -9.93 -4.31
C ALA A 141 7.24 -9.45 -3.06
N VAL A 142 7.60 -8.27 -2.53
CA VAL A 142 7.01 -7.69 -1.31
C VAL A 142 6.70 -6.22 -1.52
N ASN A 143 5.47 -5.83 -1.23
CA ASN A 143 5.00 -4.44 -1.32
C ASN A 143 5.61 -3.55 -0.23
N VAL A 144 6.13 -2.38 -0.62
CA VAL A 144 6.68 -1.35 0.27
C VAL A 144 5.96 -0.02 0.02
N SER A 145 5.33 0.51 1.07
CA SER A 145 4.55 1.74 0.96
C SER A 145 5.42 3.01 0.96
N ALA A 146 4.87 4.13 0.45
CA ALA A 146 5.49 5.45 0.54
C ALA A 146 5.83 5.86 1.97
N VAL A 147 4.96 5.50 2.93
CA VAL A 147 5.18 5.81 4.37
C VAL A 147 6.42 5.11 4.89
N GLN A 148 6.67 3.87 4.46
CA GLN A 148 7.88 3.13 4.82
C GLN A 148 9.11 3.74 4.17
N ILE A 149 9.07 4.06 2.87
CA ILE A 149 10.18 4.71 2.14
C ILE A 149 10.56 6.04 2.78
N GLY A 150 9.59 6.80 3.31
CA GLY A 150 9.82 8.06 4.04
C GLY A 150 10.41 7.89 5.44
N SER A 151 10.52 6.67 5.97
CA SER A 151 11.13 6.43 7.28
C SER A 151 12.67 6.50 7.21
N PRO A 152 13.32 7.29 8.08
CA PRO A 152 14.78 7.49 8.04
C PRO A 152 15.60 6.19 8.17
N SER A 153 15.07 5.19 8.89
CA SER A 153 15.76 3.92 9.16
C SER A 153 15.30 2.76 8.28
N ILE A 154 14.52 3.03 7.23
CA ILE A 154 13.88 1.93 6.46
C ILE A 154 14.89 0.98 5.83
N VAL A 155 15.99 1.49 5.30
CA VAL A 155 17.02 0.65 4.67
C VAL A 155 17.62 -0.30 5.68
N GLU A 156 18.03 0.22 6.84
CA GLU A 156 18.61 -0.57 7.93
C GLU A 156 17.61 -1.62 8.43
N SER A 157 16.34 -1.23 8.61
CA SER A 157 15.29 -2.14 9.08
C SER A 157 15.00 -3.27 8.07
N ILE A 158 14.97 -2.97 6.77
CA ILE A 158 14.79 -3.99 5.72
C ILE A 158 16.00 -4.92 5.69
N LEU A 159 17.21 -4.37 5.75
CA LEU A 159 18.45 -5.17 5.75
C LEU A 159 18.51 -6.12 6.96
N GLU A 160 18.16 -5.62 8.14
CA GLU A 160 18.10 -6.42 9.36
C GLU A 160 17.04 -7.53 9.24
N ALA A 161 15.83 -7.17 8.81
CA ALA A 161 14.74 -8.11 8.64
C ALA A 161 15.10 -9.27 7.70
N VAL A 162 15.76 -8.98 6.57
CA VAL A 162 16.15 -10.00 5.58
C VAL A 162 17.35 -10.81 6.08
N ARG A 163 18.35 -10.15 6.65
CA ARG A 163 19.55 -10.81 7.21
C ARG A 163 19.17 -11.81 8.30
N ASP A 164 18.25 -11.47 9.20
CA ASP A 164 17.84 -12.33 10.31
C ASP A 164 17.14 -13.61 9.86
N THR A 165 16.63 -13.63 8.63
CA THR A 165 16.05 -14.85 8.04
C THR A 165 17.09 -15.70 7.28
N GLY A 166 18.20 -15.11 6.87
CA GLY A 166 19.18 -15.74 5.98
C GLY A 166 18.78 -15.70 4.50
N MET A 167 17.74 -14.97 4.13
CA MET A 167 17.28 -14.82 2.74
C MET A 167 18.30 -13.99 1.94
N PRO A 168 18.75 -14.46 0.76
CA PRO A 168 19.60 -13.64 -0.11
C PRO A 168 18.84 -12.43 -0.64
N PRO A 169 19.33 -11.18 -0.50
CA PRO A 169 18.66 -9.99 -1.03
C PRO A 169 18.31 -10.07 -2.52
N ALA A 170 19.16 -10.73 -3.32
CA ALA A 170 18.94 -10.92 -4.76
C ALA A 170 17.71 -11.76 -5.11
N ARG A 171 17.11 -12.47 -4.15
CA ARG A 171 15.85 -13.19 -4.30
C ARG A 171 14.64 -12.38 -3.81
N VAL A 172 14.85 -11.16 -3.34
CA VAL A 172 13.77 -10.29 -2.85
C VAL A 172 13.59 -9.12 -3.80
N GLU A 173 12.39 -8.99 -4.37
CA GLU A 173 11.94 -7.85 -5.15
C GLU A 173 11.05 -6.98 -4.27
N LEU A 174 11.40 -5.70 -4.13
CA LEU A 174 10.63 -4.72 -3.39
C LEU A 174 9.76 -3.93 -4.37
N GLU A 175 8.44 -4.03 -4.21
CA GLU A 175 7.45 -3.40 -5.08
C GLU A 175 7.01 -2.06 -4.51
N ILE A 176 7.16 -1.00 -5.28
CA ILE A 176 6.82 0.37 -4.88
C ILE A 176 5.85 0.94 -5.91
N THR A 177 4.70 1.42 -5.46
CA THR A 177 3.71 2.03 -6.36
C THR A 177 4.24 3.31 -7.01
N GLU A 178 3.83 3.59 -8.24
CA GLU A 178 4.17 4.82 -8.96
C GLU A 178 3.92 6.07 -8.11
N SER A 179 2.79 6.13 -7.41
CA SER A 179 2.40 7.26 -6.57
C SER A 179 3.28 7.48 -5.34
N ALA A 180 4.06 6.47 -4.93
CA ALA A 180 4.97 6.56 -3.79
C ALA A 180 6.26 7.34 -4.12
N ILE A 181 6.53 7.57 -5.40
CA ILE A 181 7.74 8.23 -5.87
C ILE A 181 7.37 9.59 -6.46
N SER A 182 7.43 10.62 -5.63
CA SER A 182 7.25 11.99 -6.09
C SER A 182 8.40 12.44 -7.01
N ARG A 183 8.09 13.36 -7.97
CA ARG A 183 9.05 13.87 -8.96
C ARG A 183 10.33 14.46 -8.36
N ASP A 184 10.22 15.05 -7.16
CA ASP A 184 11.31 15.80 -6.53
C ASP A 184 11.82 15.15 -5.24
N ASP A 185 11.45 13.88 -4.96
CA ASP A 185 11.84 13.21 -3.73
C ASP A 185 13.23 12.56 -3.86
N GLN A 186 14.28 13.40 -3.67
CA GLN A 186 15.67 12.93 -3.62
C GLN A 186 15.92 11.93 -2.48
N ALA A 187 15.18 12.05 -1.38
CA ALA A 187 15.32 11.15 -0.23
C ALA A 187 14.83 9.74 -0.61
N ALA A 188 13.66 9.62 -1.24
CA ALA A 188 13.14 8.35 -1.72
C ALA A 188 14.09 7.71 -2.75
N ARG A 189 14.63 8.50 -3.70
CA ARG A 189 15.64 8.00 -4.67
C ARG A 189 16.88 7.47 -3.97
N GLY A 190 17.38 8.17 -2.95
CA GLY A 190 18.52 7.71 -2.15
C GLY A 190 18.26 6.40 -1.43
N VAL A 191 17.05 6.22 -0.88
CA VAL A 191 16.63 4.95 -0.26
C VAL A 191 16.64 3.81 -1.28
N LEU A 192 16.03 4.02 -2.46
CA LEU A 192 15.97 3.00 -3.53
C LEU A 192 17.37 2.62 -4.03
N GLN A 193 18.25 3.60 -4.26
CA GLN A 193 19.63 3.35 -4.69
C GLN A 193 20.40 2.53 -3.65
N ARG A 194 20.23 2.81 -2.35
CA ARG A 194 20.85 2.05 -1.27
C ARG A 194 20.34 0.62 -1.23
N LEU A 195 19.03 0.39 -1.31
CA LEU A 195 18.42 -0.95 -1.33
C LEU A 195 18.95 -1.76 -2.52
N ARG A 196 18.98 -1.17 -3.73
CA ARG A 196 19.56 -1.81 -4.91
C ARG A 196 21.05 -2.10 -4.73
N GLY A 197 21.80 -1.19 -4.14
CA GLY A 197 23.23 -1.37 -3.82
C GLY A 197 23.51 -2.53 -2.86
N HIS A 198 22.52 -2.93 -2.06
CA HIS A 198 22.55 -4.12 -1.21
C HIS A 198 22.07 -5.40 -1.91
N GLY A 199 21.72 -5.32 -3.19
CA GLY A 199 21.39 -6.48 -4.03
C GLY A 199 19.89 -6.80 -4.11
N PHE A 200 19.00 -5.98 -3.55
CA PHE A 200 17.56 -6.12 -3.77
C PHE A 200 17.18 -5.80 -5.21
N GLN A 201 16.19 -6.52 -5.73
CA GLN A 201 15.51 -6.15 -6.96
C GLN A 201 14.42 -5.11 -6.62
N LEU A 202 14.17 -4.16 -7.52
CA LEU A 202 13.18 -3.11 -7.34
C LEU A 202 12.16 -3.15 -8.48
N ALA A 203 10.87 -3.16 -8.13
CA ALA A 203 9.80 -3.09 -9.09
C ALA A 203 8.95 -1.83 -8.86
N ILE A 204 8.54 -1.18 -9.95
CA ILE A 204 7.47 -0.18 -9.91
C ILE A 204 6.14 -0.87 -10.15
N ASP A 205 5.19 -0.65 -9.24
CA ASP A 205 3.87 -1.27 -9.29
C ASP A 205 2.78 -0.26 -9.66
N ASP A 206 1.63 -0.77 -10.16
CA ASP A 206 0.48 0.00 -10.63
C ASP A 206 0.85 1.07 -11.68
N PHE A 207 1.85 0.79 -12.52
CA PHE A 207 2.32 1.75 -13.52
C PHE A 207 1.22 2.13 -14.51
N GLY A 208 1.08 3.46 -14.74
CA GLY A 208 0.12 4.06 -15.65
C GLY A 208 -1.15 4.56 -14.97
N THR A 209 -1.30 4.41 -13.65
CA THR A 209 -2.38 5.01 -12.87
C THR A 209 -2.03 6.42 -12.38
N GLY A 210 -0.75 6.82 -12.47
CA GLY A 210 -0.21 8.10 -12.03
C GLY A 210 0.21 9.02 -13.17
N TYR A 211 1.02 10.02 -12.83
CA TYR A 211 1.51 11.07 -13.74
C TYR A 211 3.00 10.94 -14.11
N SER A 212 3.62 9.79 -13.88
CA SER A 212 5.04 9.63 -14.20
C SER A 212 5.28 9.57 -15.71
N SER A 213 6.22 10.37 -16.20
CA SER A 213 6.63 10.30 -17.59
C SER A 213 7.66 9.17 -17.76
N MET A 214 7.67 8.53 -18.96
CA MET A 214 8.69 7.52 -19.31
C MET A 214 10.14 8.05 -19.16
N ALA A 215 10.33 9.36 -19.26
CA ALA A 215 11.63 9.98 -19.05
C ALA A 215 12.10 9.87 -17.59
N GLN A 216 11.18 9.93 -16.64
CA GLN A 216 11.48 9.83 -15.20
C GLN A 216 11.81 8.41 -14.78
N LEU A 217 11.18 7.42 -15.39
CA LEU A 217 11.48 6.00 -15.12
C LEU A 217 12.92 5.64 -15.44
N ARG A 218 13.52 6.28 -16.47
CA ARG A 218 14.92 6.03 -16.84
C ARG A 218 15.93 6.47 -15.79
N GLU A 219 15.55 7.39 -14.91
CA GLU A 219 16.42 7.92 -13.86
C GLU A 219 16.29 7.15 -12.54
N LEU A 220 15.29 6.27 -12.43
CA LEU A 220 15.01 5.50 -11.21
C LEU A 220 15.63 4.11 -11.30
N PRO A 221 16.12 3.57 -10.18
CA PRO A 221 16.88 2.31 -10.15
C PRO A 221 15.95 1.08 -10.15
N PHE A 222 14.92 1.04 -11.00
CA PHE A 222 14.02 -0.10 -11.10
C PHE A 222 14.52 -1.15 -12.09
N ASP A 223 14.29 -2.42 -11.75
CA ASP A 223 14.62 -3.59 -12.57
C ASP A 223 13.36 -4.12 -13.29
N THR A 224 12.18 -3.97 -12.67
CA THR A 224 10.89 -4.49 -13.15
C THR A 224 9.84 -3.38 -13.22
N LEU A 225 8.94 -3.47 -14.21
CA LEU A 225 7.77 -2.62 -14.34
C LEU A 225 6.51 -3.50 -14.40
N LYS A 226 5.62 -3.33 -13.39
CA LYS A 226 4.32 -4.01 -13.31
C LYS A 226 3.24 -3.08 -13.84
N LEU A 227 2.59 -3.48 -14.92
CA LEU A 227 1.47 -2.75 -15.50
C LEU A 227 0.20 -2.99 -14.69
N ASP A 228 -0.55 -1.93 -14.39
CA ASP A 228 -1.86 -2.08 -13.77
C ASP A 228 -2.80 -2.89 -14.68
N ARG A 229 -3.64 -3.70 -14.06
CA ARG A 229 -4.57 -4.59 -14.74
C ARG A 229 -5.52 -3.86 -15.72
N SER A 230 -5.79 -2.56 -15.51
CA SER A 230 -6.65 -1.76 -16.41
C SER A 230 -6.13 -1.70 -17.84
N PHE A 231 -4.79 -1.81 -18.02
CA PHE A 231 -4.19 -1.87 -19.36
C PHE A 231 -4.44 -3.21 -20.09
N VAL A 232 -4.67 -4.27 -19.32
CA VAL A 232 -4.84 -5.63 -19.87
C VAL A 232 -6.31 -5.97 -20.08
N THR A 233 -7.20 -5.49 -19.23
CA THR A 233 -8.65 -5.76 -19.32
C THR A 233 -9.31 -5.24 -20.59
N GLY A 234 -8.68 -4.31 -21.32
CA GLY A 234 -9.17 -3.80 -22.61
C GLY A 234 -8.67 -4.56 -23.83
N LEU A 235 -7.68 -5.45 -23.70
CA LEU A 235 -7.05 -6.14 -24.84
C LEU A 235 -7.89 -7.28 -25.45
N GLY A 236 -8.94 -7.73 -24.76
CA GLY A 236 -9.84 -8.80 -25.20
C GLY A 236 -11.19 -8.33 -25.78
N GLY A 237 -11.50 -7.04 -25.76
CA GLY A 237 -12.69 -6.44 -26.36
C GLY A 237 -12.43 -6.05 -27.80
N GLU A 238 -13.40 -6.28 -28.67
CA GLU A 238 -13.40 -5.98 -30.10
C GLU A 238 -12.68 -4.67 -30.43
N ARG A 239 -11.77 -4.71 -31.41
CA ARG A 239 -11.20 -3.52 -32.04
C ARG A 239 -12.35 -2.58 -32.42
N SER A 240 -12.56 -1.53 -31.63
CA SER A 240 -13.37 -0.40 -32.07
C SER A 240 -12.59 0.25 -33.20
N SER A 241 -13.00 -0.11 -34.42
CA SER A 241 -12.60 0.56 -35.66
C SER A 241 -13.15 1.99 -35.61
N ALA A 242 -12.26 2.97 -35.52
CA ALA A 242 -12.48 4.32 -36.01
C ALA A 242 -11.20 4.83 -36.66
#